data_bd63da294c8aa1cd1e0f6131902e81bd
#
_entry.id   bd63da294c8aa1cd1e0f6131902e81bd
#
_cell.length_a   1.000
_cell.length_b   1.000
_cell.length_c   1.000
_cell.angle_alpha   90.00
_cell.angle_beta   90.00
_cell.angle_gamma   90.00
#
_symmetry.space_group_name_H-M   'P 1'
#
loop_
_entity.id
_entity.type
_entity.pdbx_description
1 polymer ?
#
loop_
_entity_poly.entity_id
_entity_poly.type
_entity_poly.pdbx_seq_one_letter_code
_entity_poly.pdbx_strand_id
1 'polypeptide(L)'
;MISYAERINSEKEQLFADYEKEIYDTVMQIAKKVTLDSITSKDSAAVKRLIKKAAKEFRNCERIKITLNDNGANEELTGDYEYLKELCGGIPNVEVELLPEADPGTVIVDNGSEIVDAGIMTQLRMIQELGDGKFREPKPTRKKKKPAPEPAET
;
A
#
# COMPACT_ATOMS: atom_id res chain seq x y z
N MET A 1 21.43 -21.46 34.30
CA MET A 1 22.47 -21.53 33.26
C MET A 1 21.87 -22.12 32.00
N ILE A 2 21.88 -21.33 30.91
CA ILE A 2 21.40 -21.80 29.60
C ILE A 2 22.40 -22.83 29.06
N SER A 3 21.93 -23.99 28.65
CA SER A 3 22.80 -25.02 28.10
C SER A 3 23.42 -24.60 26.78
N TYR A 4 24.57 -25.17 26.43
CA TYR A 4 25.24 -24.87 25.15
C TYR A 4 24.36 -25.22 23.95
N ALA A 5 23.59 -26.31 24.04
CA ALA A 5 22.64 -26.72 23.00
C ALA A 5 21.48 -25.71 22.82
N GLU A 6 20.98 -25.11 23.88
CA GLU A 6 19.96 -24.07 23.82
C GLU A 6 20.48 -22.78 23.18
N ARG A 7 21.73 -22.41 23.43
CA ARG A 7 22.39 -21.26 22.77
C ARG A 7 22.52 -21.47 21.28
N ILE A 8 22.99 -22.66 20.86
CA ILE A 8 23.11 -22.96 19.42
C ILE A 8 21.77 -22.95 18.74
N ASN A 9 20.72 -23.50 19.37
CA ASN A 9 19.36 -23.46 18.82
C ASN A 9 18.82 -22.05 18.69
N SER A 10 19.02 -21.20 19.70
CA SER A 10 18.61 -19.82 19.68
C SER A 10 19.32 -19.01 18.57
N GLU A 11 20.63 -19.20 18.42
CA GLU A 11 21.42 -18.56 17.35
C GLU A 11 20.98 -19.04 15.96
N LYS A 12 20.64 -20.32 15.81
CA LYS A 12 20.10 -20.86 14.56
C LYS A 12 18.76 -20.27 14.20
N GLU A 13 17.83 -20.18 15.15
CA GLU A 13 16.52 -19.58 14.94
C GLU A 13 16.63 -18.09 14.55
N GLN A 14 17.55 -17.37 15.22
CA GLN A 14 17.81 -15.97 14.87
C GLN A 14 18.38 -15.82 13.46
N LEU A 15 19.29 -16.68 13.06
CA LEU A 15 19.87 -16.68 11.72
C LEU A 15 18.80 -16.94 10.65
N PHE A 16 17.90 -17.90 10.88
CA PHE A 16 16.79 -18.17 9.96
C PHE A 16 15.82 -16.99 9.87
N ALA A 17 15.49 -16.34 10.99
CA ALA A 17 14.63 -15.17 11.00
C ALA A 17 15.25 -14.00 10.21
N ASP A 18 16.55 -13.76 10.37
CA ASP A 18 17.27 -12.73 9.61
C ASP A 18 17.31 -13.05 8.12
N TYR A 19 17.48 -14.31 7.75
CA TYR A 19 17.43 -14.77 6.36
C TYR A 19 16.07 -14.58 5.72
N GLU A 20 15.00 -14.94 6.42
CA GLU A 20 13.63 -14.76 5.93
C GLU A 20 13.32 -13.29 5.68
N LYS A 21 13.75 -12.41 6.59
CA LYS A 21 13.59 -10.96 6.44
C LYS A 21 14.34 -10.44 5.22
N GLU A 22 15.59 -10.85 5.03
CA GLU A 22 16.41 -10.43 3.88
C GLU A 22 15.81 -10.88 2.55
N ILE A 23 15.31 -12.11 2.49
CA ILE A 23 14.61 -12.65 1.32
C ILE A 23 13.34 -11.83 1.06
N TYR A 24 12.56 -11.56 2.08
CA TYR A 24 11.34 -10.76 1.97
C TYR A 24 11.62 -9.35 1.44
N ASP A 25 12.60 -8.66 2.01
CA ASP A 25 12.99 -7.31 1.58
C ASP A 25 13.47 -7.31 0.11
N THR A 26 14.24 -8.32 -0.28
CA THR A 26 14.71 -8.48 -1.66
C THR A 26 13.56 -8.72 -2.62
N VAL A 27 12.63 -9.60 -2.28
CA VAL A 27 11.43 -9.88 -3.08
C VAL A 27 10.58 -8.62 -3.23
N MET A 28 10.41 -7.83 -2.17
CA MET A 28 9.65 -6.59 -2.22
C MET A 28 10.32 -5.53 -3.11
N GLN A 29 11.65 -5.43 -3.08
CA GLN A 29 12.40 -4.53 -3.98
C GLN A 29 12.24 -4.95 -5.44
N ILE A 30 12.32 -6.23 -5.74
CA ILE A 30 12.12 -6.76 -7.09
C ILE A 30 10.69 -6.52 -7.56
N ALA A 31 9.70 -6.81 -6.73
CA ALA A 31 8.29 -6.59 -7.03
C ALA A 31 8.00 -5.11 -7.33
N LYS A 32 8.55 -4.21 -6.53
CA LYS A 32 8.44 -2.76 -6.74
C LYS A 32 9.04 -2.34 -8.08
N LYS A 33 10.24 -2.79 -8.39
CA LYS A 33 10.93 -2.46 -9.65
C LYS A 33 10.17 -2.99 -10.86
N VAL A 34 9.78 -4.26 -10.85
CA VAL A 34 9.03 -4.89 -11.95
C VAL A 34 7.68 -4.20 -12.15
N THR A 35 7.00 -3.85 -11.08
CA THR A 35 5.71 -3.18 -11.14
C THR A 35 5.84 -1.76 -11.70
N LEU A 36 6.85 -0.99 -11.27
CA LEU A 36 7.10 0.35 -11.79
C LEU A 36 7.50 0.31 -13.27
N ASP A 37 8.34 -0.61 -13.67
CA ASP A 37 8.73 -0.78 -15.08
C ASP A 37 7.53 -1.15 -15.97
N SER A 38 6.62 -1.96 -15.45
CA SER A 38 5.36 -2.32 -16.12
C SER A 38 4.43 -1.11 -16.33
N ILE A 39 4.39 -0.19 -15.37
CA ILE A 39 3.53 1.01 -15.42
C ILE A 39 4.11 2.07 -16.34
N THR A 40 5.41 2.20 -16.40
CA THR A 40 6.09 3.14 -17.30
C THR A 40 6.05 2.69 -18.76
N SER A 41 5.70 1.42 -19.04
CA SER A 41 5.36 0.99 -20.38
C SER A 41 4.11 1.76 -20.86
N LYS A 42 4.01 2.01 -22.15
CA LYS A 42 2.93 2.79 -22.78
C LYS A 42 1.52 2.19 -22.64
N ASP A 43 1.34 1.26 -21.71
CA ASP A 43 0.11 0.53 -21.51
C ASP A 43 -0.61 1.02 -20.25
N SER A 44 -1.82 1.50 -20.42
CA SER A 44 -2.69 1.94 -19.33
C SER A 44 -3.54 0.82 -18.70
N ALA A 45 -3.36 -0.43 -19.10
CA ALA A 45 -4.21 -1.55 -18.66
C ALA A 45 -4.19 -1.75 -17.15
N ALA A 46 -3.02 -1.61 -16.51
CA ALA A 46 -2.89 -1.71 -15.05
C ALA A 46 -3.65 -0.60 -14.33
N VAL A 47 -3.52 0.64 -14.80
CA VAL A 47 -4.22 1.81 -14.27
C VAL A 47 -5.74 1.67 -14.44
N LYS A 48 -6.20 1.21 -15.60
CA LYS A 48 -7.63 0.95 -15.86
C LYS A 48 -8.22 -0.07 -14.88
N ARG A 49 -7.49 -1.14 -14.58
CA ARG A 49 -7.91 -2.13 -13.59
C ARG A 49 -8.03 -1.56 -12.18
N LEU A 50 -7.10 -0.70 -11.79
CA LEU A 50 -7.13 -0.03 -10.50
C LEU A 50 -8.30 0.95 -10.39
N ILE A 51 -8.57 1.72 -11.44
CA ILE A 51 -9.72 2.62 -11.51
C ILE A 51 -11.02 1.83 -11.37
N LYS A 52 -11.17 0.77 -12.13
CA LYS A 52 -12.35 -0.09 -12.08
C LYS A 52 -12.58 -0.68 -10.69
N LYS A 53 -11.52 -1.14 -10.04
CA LYS A 53 -11.59 -1.69 -8.68
C LYS A 53 -11.97 -0.64 -7.65
N ALA A 54 -11.35 0.53 -7.71
CA ALA A 54 -11.64 1.63 -6.80
C ALA A 54 -13.05 2.20 -6.99
N ALA A 55 -13.49 2.35 -8.24
CA ALA A 55 -14.82 2.86 -8.55
C ALA A 55 -15.97 1.98 -8.04
N LYS A 56 -15.71 0.71 -7.81
CA LYS A 56 -16.73 -0.20 -7.21
C LYS A 56 -17.18 0.25 -5.82
N GLU A 57 -16.31 0.91 -5.06
CA GLU A 57 -16.63 1.42 -3.74
C GLU A 57 -17.52 2.66 -3.78
N PHE A 58 -17.60 3.32 -4.94
CA PHE A 58 -18.36 4.57 -5.16
C PHE A 58 -19.57 4.39 -6.06
N ARG A 59 -20.13 3.20 -6.18
CA ARG A 59 -21.22 2.88 -7.11
C ARG A 59 -22.47 3.77 -7.00
N ASN A 60 -22.77 4.25 -5.81
CA ASN A 60 -23.96 5.06 -5.54
C ASN A 60 -23.68 6.56 -5.55
N CYS A 61 -22.48 6.96 -5.96
CA CYS A 61 -22.10 8.36 -6.04
C CYS A 61 -22.49 8.95 -7.38
N GLU A 62 -22.91 10.21 -7.37
CA GLU A 62 -23.23 10.95 -8.60
C GLU A 62 -21.98 11.53 -9.27
N ARG A 63 -20.94 11.75 -8.51
CA ARG A 63 -19.70 12.38 -8.95
C ARG A 63 -18.48 11.79 -8.28
N ILE A 64 -17.45 11.53 -9.08
CA ILE A 64 -16.12 11.18 -8.61
C ILE A 64 -15.03 11.94 -9.35
N LYS A 65 -13.94 12.19 -8.66
CA LYS A 65 -12.71 12.74 -9.23
C LYS A 65 -11.61 11.68 -9.14
N ILE A 66 -10.97 11.39 -10.25
CA ILE A 66 -9.86 10.44 -10.34
C ILE A 66 -8.58 11.20 -10.57
N THR A 67 -7.60 11.03 -9.69
CA THR A 67 -6.27 11.61 -9.83
C THR A 67 -5.28 10.54 -10.28
N LEU A 68 -4.58 10.79 -11.37
CA LEU A 68 -3.60 9.90 -11.98
C LEU A 68 -2.25 10.61 -12.13
N ASN A 69 -1.18 9.82 -12.30
CA ASN A 69 0.08 10.36 -12.75
C ASN A 69 -0.03 10.84 -14.21
N ASP A 70 0.62 11.96 -14.51
CA ASP A 70 0.69 12.48 -15.88
C ASP A 70 1.74 11.71 -16.68
N ASN A 71 1.28 10.71 -17.43
CA ASN A 71 2.08 10.02 -18.43
C ASN A 71 1.26 9.86 -19.72
N GLY A 72 1.95 9.65 -20.85
CA GLY A 72 1.32 9.61 -22.17
C GLY A 72 0.21 8.56 -22.32
N ALA A 73 0.28 7.45 -21.58
CA ALA A 73 -0.75 6.41 -21.59
C ALA A 73 -2.01 6.85 -20.84
N ASN A 74 -1.88 7.66 -19.80
CA ASN A 74 -3.00 8.19 -19.03
C ASN A 74 -3.68 9.36 -19.73
N GLU A 75 -2.98 10.11 -20.58
CA GLU A 75 -3.56 11.18 -21.39
C GLU A 75 -4.66 10.67 -22.30
N GLU A 76 -4.54 9.46 -22.84
CA GLU A 76 -5.57 8.84 -23.67
C GLU A 76 -6.88 8.63 -22.90
N LEU A 77 -6.80 8.36 -21.59
CA LEU A 77 -7.99 8.19 -20.74
C LEU A 77 -8.80 9.48 -20.57
N THR A 78 -8.14 10.62 -20.61
CA THR A 78 -8.82 11.93 -20.46
C THR A 78 -9.62 12.33 -21.68
N GLY A 79 -9.30 11.76 -22.84
CA GLY A 79 -9.96 12.07 -24.12
C GLY A 79 -11.25 11.29 -24.38
N ASP A 80 -11.50 10.21 -23.64
CA ASP A 80 -12.64 9.33 -23.85
C ASP A 80 -13.56 9.29 -22.61
N TYR A 81 -14.42 10.29 -22.52
CA TYR A 81 -15.35 10.45 -21.40
C TYR A 81 -16.34 9.30 -21.27
N GLU A 82 -16.88 8.80 -22.38
CA GLU A 82 -17.84 7.71 -22.38
C GLU A 82 -17.19 6.39 -21.87
N TYR A 83 -15.97 6.16 -22.29
CA TYR A 83 -15.20 5.01 -21.83
C TYR A 83 -14.90 5.07 -20.32
N LEU A 84 -14.50 6.24 -19.82
CA LEU A 84 -14.28 6.46 -18.39
C LEU A 84 -15.53 6.24 -17.58
N LYS A 85 -16.65 6.73 -18.04
CA LYS A 85 -17.96 6.56 -17.40
C LYS A 85 -18.34 5.07 -17.32
N GLU A 86 -18.15 4.34 -18.39
CA GLU A 86 -18.38 2.89 -18.44
C GLU A 86 -17.42 2.15 -17.50
N LEU A 87 -16.13 2.48 -17.52
CA LEU A 87 -15.11 1.92 -16.66
C LEU A 87 -15.44 2.11 -15.17
N CYS A 88 -16.02 3.24 -14.81
CA CYS A 88 -16.45 3.57 -13.45
C CYS A 88 -17.83 3.01 -13.07
N GLY A 89 -18.41 2.15 -13.89
CA GLY A 89 -19.68 1.49 -13.58
C GLY A 89 -20.91 2.37 -13.77
N GLY A 90 -20.84 3.39 -14.65
CA GLY A 90 -21.95 4.24 -15.00
C GLY A 90 -22.18 5.43 -14.06
N ILE A 91 -21.18 5.82 -13.27
CA ILE A 91 -21.23 7.04 -12.46
C ILE A 91 -21.44 8.25 -13.39
N PRO A 92 -22.44 9.11 -13.15
CA PRO A 92 -22.81 10.15 -14.11
C PRO A 92 -21.73 11.19 -14.39
N ASN A 93 -20.98 11.58 -13.37
CA ASN A 93 -19.95 12.61 -13.48
C ASN A 93 -18.59 12.05 -13.03
N VAL A 94 -17.70 11.86 -13.99
CA VAL A 94 -16.33 11.42 -13.75
C VAL A 94 -15.38 12.50 -14.23
N GLU A 95 -14.56 13.03 -13.33
CA GLU A 95 -13.50 13.98 -13.62
C GLU A 95 -12.15 13.30 -13.45
N VAL A 96 -11.21 13.56 -14.36
CA VAL A 96 -9.84 13.05 -14.29
C VAL A 96 -8.87 14.22 -14.20
N GLU A 97 -8.00 14.16 -13.20
CA GLU A 97 -6.88 15.09 -13.03
C GLU A 97 -5.57 14.35 -13.20
N LEU A 98 -4.67 14.89 -14.00
CA LEU A 98 -3.33 14.38 -14.20
C LEU A 98 -2.34 15.24 -13.42
N LEU A 99 -1.55 14.61 -12.55
CA LEU A 99 -0.51 15.26 -11.77
C LEU A 99 0.88 14.78 -12.21
N PRO A 100 1.73 15.69 -12.74
CA PRO A 100 3.08 15.34 -13.16
C PRO A 100 3.97 14.85 -12.01
N GLU A 101 3.78 15.42 -10.82
CA GLU A 101 4.53 15.08 -9.61
C GLU A 101 4.04 13.83 -8.88
N ALA A 102 2.92 13.25 -9.28
CA ALA A 102 2.43 12.01 -8.69
C ALA A 102 3.30 10.82 -9.08
N ASP A 103 3.45 9.86 -8.17
CA ASP A 103 4.18 8.62 -8.44
C ASP A 103 3.54 7.82 -9.60
N PRO A 104 4.32 7.09 -10.41
CA PRO A 104 3.78 6.19 -11.41
C PRO A 104 2.79 5.21 -10.78
N GLY A 105 1.67 4.97 -11.46
CA GLY A 105 0.61 4.10 -10.96
C GLY A 105 -0.26 4.69 -9.86
N THR A 106 -0.17 5.98 -9.59
CA THR A 106 -1.08 6.69 -8.68
C THR A 106 -2.51 6.63 -9.21
N VAL A 107 -3.42 6.17 -8.38
CA VAL A 107 -4.86 6.18 -8.62
C VAL A 107 -5.55 6.59 -7.32
N ILE A 108 -6.07 7.80 -7.29
CA ILE A 108 -6.82 8.33 -6.15
C ILE A 108 -8.23 8.65 -6.62
N VAL A 109 -9.22 8.12 -5.94
CA VAL A 109 -10.65 8.36 -6.24
C VAL A 109 -11.28 9.09 -5.07
N ASP A 110 -11.90 10.21 -5.37
CA ASP A 110 -12.50 11.13 -4.41
C ASP A 110 -13.93 11.46 -4.82
N ASN A 111 -14.90 11.29 -3.92
CA ASN A 111 -16.29 11.68 -4.14
C ASN A 111 -16.72 12.99 -3.43
N GLY A 112 -15.76 13.67 -2.82
CA GLY A 112 -15.97 14.86 -2.00
C GLY A 112 -16.12 14.59 -0.49
N SER A 113 -16.48 13.36 -0.11
CA SER A 113 -16.65 12.94 1.30
C SER A 113 -15.64 11.89 1.71
N GLU A 114 -15.28 11.00 0.79
CA GLU A 114 -14.33 9.92 1.01
C GLU A 114 -13.27 9.93 -0.08
N ILE A 115 -12.05 9.56 0.30
CA ILE A 115 -10.91 9.43 -0.60
C ILE A 115 -10.37 8.00 -0.49
N VAL A 116 -10.23 7.34 -1.63
CA VAL A 116 -9.60 6.02 -1.73
C VAL A 116 -8.33 6.14 -2.56
N ASP A 117 -7.20 5.82 -1.97
CA ASP A 117 -5.93 5.69 -2.67
C ASP A 117 -5.72 4.22 -3.07
N ALA A 118 -5.96 3.92 -4.34
CA ALA A 118 -5.79 2.60 -4.92
C ALA A 118 -4.46 2.47 -5.69
N GLY A 119 -3.57 3.43 -5.56
CA GLY A 119 -2.29 3.46 -6.24
C GLY A 119 -1.41 2.25 -5.95
N ILE A 120 -0.61 1.85 -6.92
CA ILE A 120 0.26 0.67 -6.80
C ILE A 120 1.30 0.86 -5.69
N MET A 121 1.89 2.05 -5.57
CA MET A 121 2.86 2.34 -4.51
C MET A 121 2.21 2.24 -3.12
N THR A 122 0.98 2.70 -2.99
CA THR A 122 0.23 2.57 -1.74
C THR A 122 -0.04 1.11 -1.39
N GLN A 123 -0.46 0.30 -2.36
CA GLN A 123 -0.68 -1.14 -2.15
C GLN A 123 0.60 -1.88 -1.79
N LEU A 124 1.71 -1.59 -2.46
CA LEU A 124 3.01 -2.19 -2.13
C LEU A 124 3.47 -1.81 -0.72
N ARG A 125 3.28 -0.56 -0.33
CA ARG A 125 3.59 -0.11 1.04
C ARG A 125 2.75 -0.84 2.07
N MET A 126 1.46 -1.03 1.83
CA MET A 126 0.57 -1.78 2.73
C MET A 126 1.03 -3.24 2.86
N ILE A 127 1.41 -3.89 1.77
CA ILE A 127 1.95 -5.25 1.79
C ILE A 127 3.25 -5.30 2.57
N GLN A 128 4.14 -4.33 2.37
CA GLN A 128 5.40 -4.22 3.10
C GLN A 128 5.19 -4.03 4.60
N GLU A 129 4.25 -3.17 5.00
CA GLU A 129 3.90 -2.96 6.41
C GLU A 129 3.36 -4.22 7.06
N LEU A 130 2.55 -5.01 6.37
CA LEU A 130 2.08 -6.32 6.84
C LEU A 130 3.24 -7.30 7.03
N GLY A 131 4.16 -7.35 6.08
CA GLY A 131 5.35 -8.19 6.17
C GLY A 131 6.30 -7.74 7.29
N ASP A 132 6.54 -6.44 7.43
CA ASP A 132 7.33 -5.86 8.52
C ASP A 132 6.71 -6.18 9.89
N GLY A 133 5.39 -6.19 9.99
CA GLY A 133 4.68 -6.62 11.19
C GLY A 133 4.94 -8.08 11.55
N LYS A 134 5.07 -8.96 10.55
CA LYS A 134 5.41 -10.38 10.73
C LYS A 134 6.85 -10.58 11.20
N PHE A 135 7.79 -9.76 10.70
CA PHE A 135 9.22 -9.89 10.97
C PHE A 135 9.73 -8.92 12.05
N ARG A 136 8.88 -8.06 12.60
CA ARG A 136 9.24 -7.24 13.75
C ARG A 136 9.50 -8.13 14.95
N GLU A 137 10.61 -7.87 15.62
CA GLU A 137 10.82 -8.39 16.95
C GLU A 137 9.64 -7.98 17.84
N PRO A 138 9.08 -8.90 18.66
CA PRO A 138 8.05 -8.51 19.60
C PRO A 138 8.62 -7.39 20.48
N LYS A 139 8.03 -6.21 20.39
CA LYS A 139 8.40 -5.11 21.27
C LYS A 139 8.31 -5.63 22.69
N PRO A 140 9.37 -5.50 23.50
CA PRO A 140 9.30 -5.89 24.89
C PRO A 140 8.06 -5.23 25.47
N THR A 141 7.12 -6.04 25.92
CA THR A 141 5.95 -5.53 26.61
C THR A 141 6.47 -4.70 27.79
N ARG A 142 6.31 -3.38 27.71
CA ARG A 142 6.54 -2.52 28.85
C ARG A 142 5.61 -3.05 29.93
N LYS A 143 6.18 -3.82 30.87
CA LYS A 143 5.48 -4.09 32.11
C LYS A 143 5.13 -2.72 32.67
N LYS A 144 3.83 -2.40 32.74
CA LYS A 144 3.38 -1.20 33.44
C LYS A 144 4.07 -1.26 34.80
N LYS A 145 4.95 -0.30 35.08
CA LYS A 145 5.47 -0.12 36.42
C LYS A 145 4.26 -0.09 37.33
N LYS A 146 4.15 -1.02 38.27
CA LYS A 146 3.19 -0.90 39.35
C LYS A 146 3.38 0.48 39.94
N PRO A 147 2.30 1.27 40.14
CA PRO A 147 2.46 2.54 40.82
C PRO A 147 3.19 2.29 42.14
N ALA A 148 4.18 3.12 42.42
CA ALA A 148 4.90 3.05 43.68
C ALA A 148 3.88 3.06 44.82
N PRO A 149 4.04 2.23 45.87
CA PRO A 149 3.14 2.28 47.01
C PRO A 149 3.15 3.71 47.55
N GLU A 150 1.98 4.27 47.75
CA GLU A 150 1.86 5.57 48.39
C GLU A 150 2.64 5.54 49.72
N PRO A 151 3.42 6.61 50.01
CA PRO A 151 4.06 6.70 51.30
C PRO A 151 2.99 6.67 52.37
N ALA A 152 3.10 5.75 53.34
CA ALA A 152 2.21 5.69 54.45
C ALA A 152 2.22 7.07 55.16
N GLU A 153 1.08 7.75 55.21
CA GLU A 153 0.92 8.92 56.03
C GLU A 153 1.04 8.49 57.50
N THR A 154 2.07 9.01 58.15
CA THR A 154 2.17 8.89 59.61
C THR A 154 1.39 10.00 60.24
#